data_38ad442530aeab127c213f4b8af56914
#
_entry.id   38ad442530aeab127c213f4b8af56914
#
_cell.length_a   1.000
_cell.length_b   1.000
_cell.length_c   1.000
_cell.angle_alpha   90.00
_cell.angle_beta   90.00
_cell.angle_gamma   90.00
#
_symmetry.space_group_name_H-M   'P 1'
#
loop_
_entity.id
_entity.type
_entity.pdbx_description
1 polymer ?
#
loop_
_entity_poly.entity_id
_entity_poly.type
_entity_poly.pdbx_seq_one_letter_code
_entity_poly.pdbx_strand_id
1 'polypeptide(L)'
;MVPEISVRESKESESADALLLVWDVFMEYEAPDYSEEGIAEFYKSIHDESYLSKLRMYGAFMENRLVGVIATRSEGAHIALFFVKGEYHGRGIGSQLFKTVLQMCPACSMTVNSSPYAVPIYHHLGFHDTDKEQAVNGLRFTPMEWRRT
;
A
#
# COMPACT_ATOMS: atom_id res chain seq x y z
N MET A 1 -23.53 15.78 -5.08
CA MET A 1 -23.29 14.81 -4.00
C MET A 1 -22.00 14.04 -4.27
N VAL A 2 -21.14 14.01 -3.29
CA VAL A 2 -19.87 13.24 -3.43
C VAL A 2 -20.17 11.78 -3.10
N PRO A 3 -19.83 10.83 -3.99
CA PRO A 3 -20.02 9.41 -3.70
C PRO A 3 -19.29 8.99 -2.44
N GLU A 4 -19.93 8.14 -1.65
CA GLU A 4 -19.30 7.58 -0.46
C GLU A 4 -18.25 6.55 -0.82
N ILE A 5 -17.22 6.52 -0.01
CA ILE A 5 -16.16 5.52 -0.12
C ILE A 5 -16.39 4.47 0.96
N SER A 6 -16.49 3.21 0.55
CA SER A 6 -16.55 2.11 1.50
C SER A 6 -15.24 1.34 1.46
N VAL A 7 -14.73 1.00 2.65
CA VAL A 7 -13.50 0.23 2.79
C VAL A 7 -13.85 -1.09 3.47
N ARG A 8 -13.43 -2.19 2.86
CA ARG A 8 -13.66 -3.52 3.42
C ARG A 8 -12.54 -4.47 3.02
N GLU A 9 -12.46 -5.58 3.72
CA GLU A 9 -11.52 -6.63 3.36
C GLU A 9 -11.89 -7.19 1.99
N SER A 10 -10.89 -7.39 1.14
CA SER A 10 -11.09 -7.93 -0.21
C SER A 10 -11.40 -9.42 -0.15
N LYS A 11 -12.28 -9.85 -1.04
CA LYS A 11 -12.57 -11.27 -1.24
C LYS A 11 -11.54 -11.87 -2.18
N GLU A 12 -11.33 -13.18 -2.09
CA GLU A 12 -10.40 -13.87 -2.97
C GLU A 12 -10.72 -13.62 -4.45
N SER A 13 -12.01 -13.59 -4.79
CA SER A 13 -12.47 -13.32 -6.16
C SER A 13 -12.12 -11.92 -6.66
N GLU A 14 -11.72 -11.01 -5.77
CA GLU A 14 -11.36 -9.63 -6.11
C GLU A 14 -9.85 -9.44 -6.24
N SER A 15 -9.06 -10.49 -6.01
CA SER A 15 -7.59 -10.38 -6.00
C SER A 15 -7.01 -9.92 -7.33
N ALA A 16 -7.55 -10.42 -8.46
CA ALA A 16 -7.04 -10.05 -9.78
C ALA A 16 -7.22 -8.55 -10.03
N ASP A 17 -8.37 -7.99 -9.71
CA ASP A 17 -8.64 -6.57 -9.89
C ASP A 17 -7.75 -5.72 -8.95
N ALA A 18 -7.55 -6.19 -7.73
CA ALA A 18 -6.70 -5.50 -6.77
C ALA A 18 -5.24 -5.44 -7.25
N LEU A 19 -4.72 -6.56 -7.74
CA LEU A 19 -3.33 -6.62 -8.22
C LEU A 19 -3.15 -5.81 -9.52
N LEU A 20 -4.16 -5.75 -10.36
CA LEU A 20 -4.11 -4.90 -11.55
C LEU A 20 -4.03 -3.43 -11.16
N LEU A 21 -4.83 -2.99 -10.19
CA LEU A 21 -4.76 -1.63 -9.67
C LEU A 21 -3.37 -1.35 -9.10
N VAL A 22 -2.85 -2.25 -8.28
CA VAL A 22 -1.52 -2.12 -7.68
C VAL A 22 -0.47 -1.93 -8.77
N TRP A 23 -0.49 -2.77 -9.79
CA TRP A 23 0.49 -2.69 -10.88
C TRP A 23 0.37 -1.38 -11.66
N ASP A 24 -0.85 -0.98 -12.02
CA ASP A 24 -1.07 0.24 -12.80
C ASP A 24 -0.59 1.48 -12.04
N VAL A 25 -0.90 1.58 -10.75
CA VAL A 25 -0.48 2.73 -9.94
C VAL A 25 1.01 2.71 -9.69
N PHE A 26 1.59 1.52 -9.45
CA PHE A 26 3.02 1.37 -9.30
C PHE A 26 3.76 1.87 -10.54
N MET A 27 3.32 1.46 -11.74
CA MET A 27 3.97 1.86 -12.98
C MET A 27 3.85 3.37 -13.24
N GLU A 28 2.75 3.97 -12.83
CA GLU A 28 2.52 5.40 -13.05
C GLU A 28 3.35 6.28 -12.09
N TYR A 29 3.39 5.92 -10.82
CA TYR A 29 3.94 6.81 -9.78
C TYR A 29 5.26 6.35 -9.19
N GLU A 30 5.55 5.07 -9.14
CA GLU A 30 6.73 4.56 -8.45
C GLU A 30 7.81 4.05 -9.39
N ALA A 31 7.43 3.39 -10.47
CA ALA A 31 8.39 2.83 -11.42
C ALA A 31 9.40 3.85 -11.95
N PRO A 32 9.05 5.13 -12.18
CA PRO A 32 10.04 6.10 -12.62
C PRO A 32 11.24 6.27 -11.69
N ASP A 33 11.11 5.91 -10.42
CA ASP A 33 12.20 5.99 -9.44
C ASP A 33 13.01 4.69 -9.34
N TYR A 34 12.65 3.67 -10.11
CA TYR A 34 13.29 2.36 -10.00
C TYR A 34 13.99 1.96 -11.29
N SER A 35 15.01 1.09 -11.14
CA SER A 35 15.66 0.44 -12.27
C SER A 35 14.77 -0.66 -12.85
N GLU A 36 15.14 -1.19 -14.02
CA GLU A 36 14.42 -2.32 -14.61
C GLU A 36 14.44 -3.53 -13.67
N GLU A 37 15.54 -3.74 -12.94
CA GLU A 37 15.64 -4.81 -11.94
C GLU A 37 14.58 -4.64 -10.84
N GLY A 38 14.41 -3.40 -10.32
CA GLY A 38 13.43 -3.12 -9.29
C GLY A 38 11.99 -3.32 -9.77
N ILE A 39 11.69 -2.88 -10.99
CA ILE A 39 10.37 -3.08 -11.58
C ILE A 39 10.07 -4.57 -11.74
N ALA A 40 11.04 -5.36 -12.22
CA ALA A 40 10.88 -6.80 -12.37
C ALA A 40 10.70 -7.49 -11.01
N GLU A 41 11.42 -7.06 -10.00
CA GLU A 41 11.30 -7.61 -8.64
C GLU A 41 9.91 -7.35 -8.06
N PHE A 42 9.37 -6.15 -8.24
CA PHE A 42 8.02 -5.84 -7.78
C PHE A 42 6.98 -6.67 -8.51
N TYR A 43 7.11 -6.79 -9.84
CA TYR A 43 6.20 -7.62 -10.64
C TYR A 43 6.22 -9.07 -10.15
N LYS A 44 7.40 -9.62 -9.91
CA LYS A 44 7.55 -10.98 -9.40
C LYS A 44 6.87 -11.15 -8.05
N SER A 45 7.03 -10.18 -7.15
CA SER A 45 6.46 -10.25 -5.81
C SER A 45 4.93 -10.32 -5.84
N ILE A 46 4.29 -9.45 -6.63
CA ILE A 46 2.82 -9.41 -6.67
C ILE A 46 2.20 -10.57 -7.46
N HIS A 47 3.03 -11.42 -8.07
CA HIS A 47 2.58 -12.65 -8.74
C HIS A 47 3.07 -13.91 -8.02
N ASP A 48 3.69 -13.77 -6.86
CA ASP A 48 4.21 -14.88 -6.07
C ASP A 48 3.16 -15.29 -5.02
N GLU A 49 2.66 -16.52 -5.15
CA GLU A 49 1.64 -17.05 -4.22
C GLU A 49 2.12 -17.06 -2.78
N SER A 50 3.40 -17.37 -2.54
CA SER A 50 3.96 -17.36 -1.18
C SER A 50 3.92 -15.98 -0.57
N TYR A 51 4.25 -14.96 -1.36
CA TYR A 51 4.17 -13.56 -0.93
C TYR A 51 2.72 -13.15 -0.65
N LEU A 52 1.83 -13.41 -1.62
CA LEU A 52 0.44 -13.00 -1.53
C LEU A 52 -0.31 -13.69 -0.39
N SER A 53 0.02 -14.95 -0.10
CA SER A 53 -0.66 -15.72 0.95
C SER A 53 -0.47 -15.12 2.35
N LYS A 54 0.56 -14.32 2.54
CA LYS A 54 0.86 -13.68 3.83
C LYS A 54 0.16 -12.34 4.00
N LEU A 55 -0.50 -11.85 2.96
CA LEU A 55 -1.12 -10.53 2.96
C LEU A 55 -2.59 -10.60 3.36
N ARG A 56 -3.02 -9.61 4.15
CA ARG A 56 -4.42 -9.32 4.36
C ARG A 56 -4.71 -8.04 3.60
N MET A 57 -5.63 -8.10 2.66
CA MET A 57 -5.85 -7.02 1.70
C MET A 57 -7.22 -6.37 1.92
N TYR A 58 -7.23 -5.04 1.88
CA TYR A 58 -8.45 -4.23 2.00
C TYR A 58 -8.57 -3.36 0.76
N GLY A 59 -9.81 -3.21 0.28
CA GLY A 59 -10.10 -2.37 -0.86
C GLY A 59 -10.97 -1.18 -0.49
N ALA A 60 -10.73 -0.07 -1.15
CA ALA A 60 -11.62 1.09 -1.10
C ALA A 60 -12.45 1.11 -2.37
N PHE A 61 -13.77 1.25 -2.22
CA PHE A 61 -14.72 1.19 -3.31
C PHE A 61 -15.55 2.48 -3.38
N MET A 62 -15.74 2.97 -4.58
CA MET A 62 -16.61 4.10 -4.87
C MET A 62 -17.56 3.66 -5.98
N GLU A 63 -18.88 3.67 -5.71
CA GLU A 63 -19.89 3.19 -6.66
C GLU A 63 -19.57 1.79 -7.19
N ASN A 64 -19.17 0.89 -6.29
CA ASN A 64 -18.79 -0.50 -6.59
C ASN A 64 -17.53 -0.64 -7.45
N ARG A 65 -16.77 0.43 -7.64
CA ARG A 65 -15.48 0.39 -8.34
C ARG A 65 -14.34 0.40 -7.33
N LEU A 66 -13.38 -0.48 -7.53
CA LEU A 66 -12.17 -0.49 -6.71
C LEU A 66 -11.31 0.71 -7.07
N VAL A 67 -11.02 1.58 -6.09
CA VAL A 67 -10.24 2.80 -6.29
C VAL A 67 -8.96 2.85 -5.47
N GLY A 68 -8.80 1.94 -4.51
CA GLY A 68 -7.58 1.88 -3.71
C GLY A 68 -7.43 0.53 -3.03
N VAL A 69 -6.19 0.20 -2.68
CA VAL A 69 -5.83 -1.07 -2.03
C VAL A 69 -4.79 -0.79 -0.95
N ILE A 70 -4.97 -1.42 0.21
CA ILE A 70 -3.92 -1.52 1.22
C ILE A 70 -3.81 -2.98 1.64
N ALA A 71 -2.59 -3.48 1.77
CA ALA A 71 -2.36 -4.84 2.22
C ALA A 71 -1.33 -4.85 3.33
N THR A 72 -1.58 -5.67 4.35
CA THR A 72 -0.70 -5.80 5.51
C THR A 72 -0.25 -7.24 5.66
N ARG A 73 0.84 -7.43 6.40
CA ARG A 73 1.31 -8.75 6.84
C ARG A 73 1.73 -8.64 8.31
N SER A 74 2.19 -9.74 8.89
CA SER A 74 2.64 -9.77 10.29
C SER A 74 1.52 -9.30 11.23
N GLU A 75 0.32 -9.84 11.03
CA GLU A 75 -0.87 -9.54 11.84
C GLU A 75 -1.22 -8.05 11.83
N GLY A 76 -0.98 -7.39 10.71
CA GLY A 76 -1.30 -5.98 10.53
C GLY A 76 -0.16 -5.02 10.90
N ALA A 77 0.97 -5.54 11.37
CA ALA A 77 2.05 -4.69 11.86
C ALA A 77 2.96 -4.11 10.75
N HIS A 78 2.81 -4.59 9.51
CA HIS A 78 3.61 -4.11 8.39
C HIS A 78 2.74 -3.87 7.16
N ILE A 79 2.84 -2.68 6.57
CA ILE A 79 2.16 -2.36 5.31
C ILE A 79 3.04 -2.86 4.17
N ALA A 80 2.49 -3.80 3.38
CA ALA A 80 3.21 -4.36 2.23
C ALA A 80 2.84 -3.68 0.92
N LEU A 81 1.57 -3.29 0.75
CA LEU A 81 1.06 -2.61 -0.45
C LEU A 81 0.12 -1.48 -0.02
N PHE A 82 0.23 -0.33 -0.70
CA PHE A 82 -0.66 0.80 -0.41
C PHE A 82 -0.73 1.67 -1.66
N PHE A 83 -1.82 1.55 -2.39
CA PHE A 83 -1.98 2.19 -3.71
C PHE A 83 -3.38 2.75 -3.88
N VAL A 84 -3.50 3.99 -4.37
CA VAL A 84 -4.77 4.63 -4.70
C VAL A 84 -4.69 5.12 -6.14
N LYS A 85 -5.72 4.86 -6.94
CA LYS A 85 -5.75 5.33 -8.33
C LYS A 85 -5.53 6.84 -8.38
N GLY A 86 -4.68 7.28 -9.34
CA GLY A 86 -4.27 8.67 -9.44
C GLY A 86 -5.41 9.66 -9.57
N GLU A 87 -6.44 9.30 -10.33
CA GLU A 87 -7.61 10.17 -10.53
C GLU A 87 -8.41 10.39 -9.25
N TYR A 88 -8.16 9.60 -8.21
CA TYR A 88 -8.84 9.72 -6.91
C TYR A 88 -7.93 10.26 -5.81
N HIS A 89 -6.72 10.71 -6.14
CA HIS A 89 -5.83 11.31 -5.15
C HIS A 89 -6.43 12.60 -4.58
N GLY A 90 -6.07 12.92 -3.35
CA GLY A 90 -6.53 14.15 -2.70
C GLY A 90 -7.96 14.08 -2.16
N ARG A 91 -8.57 12.91 -2.10
CA ARG A 91 -9.95 12.73 -1.64
C ARG A 91 -10.06 11.99 -0.30
N GLY A 92 -8.93 11.76 0.38
CA GLY A 92 -8.92 11.10 1.68
C GLY A 92 -9.04 9.58 1.63
N ILE A 93 -8.95 8.96 0.46
CA ILE A 93 -9.08 7.50 0.32
C ILE A 93 -7.94 6.79 1.04
N GLY A 94 -6.71 7.27 0.86
CA GLY A 94 -5.56 6.68 1.54
C GLY A 94 -5.71 6.74 3.06
N SER A 95 -6.18 7.86 3.59
CA SER A 95 -6.42 8.00 5.03
C SER A 95 -7.48 7.02 5.53
N GLN A 96 -8.55 6.81 4.76
CA GLN A 96 -9.59 5.85 5.15
C GLN A 96 -9.07 4.42 5.14
N LEU A 97 -8.27 4.05 4.14
CA LEU A 97 -7.63 2.74 4.08
C LEU A 97 -6.72 2.53 5.28
N PHE A 98 -5.88 3.53 5.57
CA PHE A 98 -4.96 3.44 6.71
C PHE A 98 -5.70 3.31 8.03
N LYS A 99 -6.74 4.11 8.25
CA LYS A 99 -7.55 4.03 9.48
C LYS A 99 -8.19 2.66 9.64
N THR A 100 -8.62 2.05 8.55
CA THR A 100 -9.21 0.71 8.59
C THR A 100 -8.21 -0.32 9.09
N VAL A 101 -6.98 -0.32 8.55
CA VAL A 101 -5.98 -1.28 9.01
C VAL A 101 -5.54 -0.99 10.44
N LEU A 102 -5.52 0.26 10.88
CA LEU A 102 -5.23 0.58 12.27
C LEU A 102 -6.25 -0.01 13.23
N GLN A 103 -7.52 0.02 12.86
CA GLN A 103 -8.58 -0.55 13.68
C GLN A 103 -8.47 -2.07 13.80
N MET A 104 -7.90 -2.71 12.78
CA MET A 104 -7.77 -4.16 12.72
C MET A 104 -6.42 -4.64 13.27
N CYS A 105 -5.51 -3.73 13.60
CA CYS A 105 -4.18 -4.07 14.07
C CYS A 105 -4.08 -3.91 15.58
N PRO A 106 -3.83 -4.99 16.33
CA PRO A 106 -3.68 -4.88 17.79
C PRO A 106 -2.31 -4.35 18.22
N ALA A 107 -1.35 -4.26 17.30
CA ALA A 107 0.01 -3.85 17.63
C ALA A 107 0.11 -2.39 18.04
N CYS A 108 1.14 -2.05 18.82
CA CYS A 108 1.43 -0.68 19.24
C CYS A 108 2.13 0.13 18.15
N SER A 109 2.64 -0.54 17.14
CA SER A 109 3.36 0.13 16.04
C SER A 109 3.10 -0.57 14.73
N MET A 110 3.35 0.17 13.63
CA MET A 110 3.21 -0.33 12.28
C MET A 110 4.40 0.15 11.48
N THR A 111 4.96 -0.73 10.65
CA THR A 111 6.12 -0.39 9.82
C THR A 111 5.77 -0.41 8.35
N VAL A 112 6.58 0.26 7.54
CA VAL A 112 6.50 0.24 6.10
C VAL A 112 7.89 0.49 5.51
N ASN A 113 8.14 -0.09 4.35
CA ASN A 113 9.30 0.26 3.54
C ASN A 113 8.78 1.12 2.40
N SER A 114 8.90 2.43 2.55
CA SER A 114 8.27 3.37 1.62
C SER A 114 9.06 3.55 0.34
N SER A 115 8.37 3.54 -0.81
CA SER A 115 8.98 4.00 -2.06
C SER A 115 9.39 5.48 -1.93
N PRO A 116 10.35 5.96 -2.75
CA PRO A 116 10.69 7.38 -2.74
C PRO A 116 9.48 8.29 -2.96
N TYR A 117 8.60 7.89 -3.87
CA TYR A 117 7.36 8.65 -4.16
C TYR A 117 6.47 8.80 -2.92
N ALA A 118 6.33 7.75 -2.12
CA ALA A 118 5.35 7.70 -1.05
C ALA A 118 5.84 8.26 0.29
N VAL A 119 7.13 8.58 0.43
CA VAL A 119 7.68 9.09 1.70
C VAL A 119 6.87 10.27 2.25
N PRO A 120 6.55 11.32 1.47
CA PRO A 120 5.75 12.43 2.01
C PRO A 120 4.36 12.00 2.44
N ILE A 121 3.78 11.01 1.77
CA ILE A 121 2.45 10.50 2.08
C ILE A 121 2.47 9.83 3.46
N TYR A 122 3.47 8.99 3.72
CA TYR A 122 3.60 8.34 5.02
C TYR A 122 3.93 9.33 6.14
N HIS A 123 4.75 10.36 5.87
CA HIS A 123 4.98 11.43 6.85
C HIS A 123 3.66 12.10 7.22
N HIS A 124 2.82 12.38 6.24
CA HIS A 124 1.51 12.99 6.47
C HIS A 124 0.60 12.11 7.34
N LEU A 125 0.70 10.79 7.20
CA LEU A 125 -0.08 9.84 8.00
C LEU A 125 0.48 9.67 9.43
N GLY A 126 1.63 10.24 9.73
CA GLY A 126 2.22 10.18 11.06
C GLY A 126 3.40 9.22 11.19
N PHE A 127 3.86 8.65 10.09
CA PHE A 127 5.07 7.81 10.11
C PHE A 127 6.32 8.68 10.19
N HIS A 128 7.38 8.13 10.75
CA HIS A 128 8.70 8.75 10.75
C HIS A 128 9.74 7.77 10.26
N ASP A 129 10.81 8.29 9.66
CA ASP A 129 11.90 7.48 9.13
C ASP A 129 12.63 6.81 10.28
N THR A 130 12.90 5.51 10.15
CA THR A 130 13.69 4.76 11.14
C THR A 130 15.10 4.51 10.63
N ASP A 131 15.36 4.72 9.35
CA ASP A 131 16.68 4.60 8.75
C ASP A 131 16.69 5.44 7.46
N LYS A 132 17.89 5.61 6.89
CA LYS A 132 18.06 6.28 5.61
C LYS A 132 17.56 5.42 4.46
N GLU A 133 17.42 6.03 3.29
CA GLU A 133 17.01 5.30 2.08
C GLU A 133 18.02 4.19 1.76
N GLN A 134 17.49 3.05 1.35
CA GLN A 134 18.24 1.85 1.03
C GLN A 134 17.79 1.30 -0.32
N ALA A 135 18.53 0.34 -0.87
CA ALA A 135 18.13 -0.35 -2.10
C ALA A 135 18.41 -1.84 -1.97
N VAL A 136 17.44 -2.66 -2.35
CA VAL A 136 17.55 -4.11 -2.39
C VAL A 136 16.90 -4.60 -3.67
N ASN A 137 17.65 -5.36 -4.47
CA ASN A 137 17.15 -5.90 -5.74
C ASN A 137 16.57 -4.83 -6.68
N GLY A 138 17.16 -3.63 -6.67
CA GLY A 138 16.73 -2.53 -7.50
C GLY A 138 15.55 -1.72 -6.94
N LEU A 139 15.02 -2.12 -5.79
CA LEU A 139 13.93 -1.38 -5.12
C LEU A 139 14.52 -0.44 -4.07
N ARG A 140 14.29 0.85 -4.27
CA ARG A 140 14.68 1.88 -3.32
C ARG A 140 13.59 2.06 -2.30
N PHE A 141 13.94 2.15 -1.02
CA PHE A 141 12.95 2.31 0.03
C PHE A 141 13.53 3.00 1.24
N THR A 142 12.66 3.67 2.00
CA THR A 142 12.98 4.26 3.29
C THR A 142 12.18 3.51 4.36
N PRO A 143 12.84 2.85 5.33
CA PRO A 143 12.12 2.23 6.44
C PRO A 143 11.46 3.29 7.30
N MET A 144 10.20 3.08 7.66
CA MET A 144 9.43 4.04 8.44
C MET A 144 8.56 3.32 9.47
N GLU A 145 8.21 4.03 10.54
CA GLU A 145 7.38 3.48 11.60
C GLU A 145 6.34 4.50 12.05
N TRP A 146 5.15 3.99 12.33
CA TRP A 146 4.08 4.72 13.00
C TRP A 146 3.87 4.06 14.37
N ARG A 147 3.71 4.87 15.42
CA ARG A 147 3.47 4.38 16.77
C ARG A 147 2.16 4.89 17.32
N ARG A 148 1.43 4.00 17.99
CA ARG A 148 0.20 4.35 18.69
C ARG A 148 0.56 5.11 19.97
N THR A 149 -0.08 6.24 20.17
CA THR A 149 0.13 7.05 21.38
C THR A 149 -0.80 6.62 22.51
#